data_5a812a5cc3fa3d620304d107e4faf623
#
_entry.id   5a812a5cc3fa3d620304d107e4faf623
#
_cell.length_a   1.000
_cell.length_b   1.000
_cell.length_c   1.000
_cell.angle_alpha   90.00
_cell.angle_beta   90.00
_cell.angle_gamma   90.00
#
_symmetry.space_group_name_H-M   'P 1'
#
loop_
_entity.id
_entity.type
_entity.pdbx_description
1 polymer ?
#
loop_
_entity_poly.entity_id
_entity_poly.type
_entity_poly.pdbx_seq_one_letter_code
_entity_poly.pdbx_strand_id
1 'polypeptide(L)'
;MYKRQEHYEAVIQNYVSVDVIAQTADFSRYKVIIAPMLYMFLPGTADKIRIFIKNGGTFIITFYSGMVNENDLAFECFPPFALNDVFGIKAEETDSLEDSDENSFNWEGKTYKVKRYCDLVQLYGAEVMAVYEQDFYAGLPVLTKNEYGSGMAYYMAARSDVDFLRDFYARVLCDTEISQIVKSEYVKDVMVKERCDKEKQYVFLMNFSRDSREICGETLKGYEVKILEKYL
;
A
#
# COMPACT_ATOMS: atom_id res chain seq x y z
N MET A 1 14.59 5.82 -1.38
CA MET A 1 14.08 6.11 -2.71
C MET A 1 13.29 4.93 -3.31
N TYR A 2 13.79 3.70 -3.25
CA TYR A 2 13.15 2.50 -3.84
C TYR A 2 11.81 2.06 -3.22
N LYS A 3 11.51 2.40 -1.96
CA LYS A 3 10.32 1.88 -1.24
C LYS A 3 8.99 2.36 -1.82
N ARG A 4 8.85 3.65 -2.14
CA ARG A 4 7.65 4.17 -2.80
C ARG A 4 7.41 3.55 -4.18
N GLN A 5 8.49 3.17 -4.86
CA GLN A 5 8.43 2.54 -6.17
C GLN A 5 7.85 1.13 -6.08
N GLU A 6 8.25 0.32 -5.09
CA GLU A 6 7.70 -1.03 -4.87
C GLU A 6 6.18 -0.97 -4.59
N HIS A 7 5.73 -0.03 -3.76
CA HIS A 7 4.30 0.17 -3.50
C HIS A 7 3.55 0.68 -4.74
N TYR A 8 4.12 1.65 -5.46
CA TYR A 8 3.53 2.15 -6.71
C TYR A 8 3.43 1.04 -7.75
N GLU A 9 4.49 0.24 -7.93
CA GLU A 9 4.51 -0.91 -8.82
C GLU A 9 3.41 -1.92 -8.45
N ALA A 10 3.30 -2.30 -7.19
CA ALA A 10 2.29 -3.23 -6.72
C ALA A 10 0.85 -2.74 -6.98
N VAL A 11 0.59 -1.43 -6.82
CA VAL A 11 -0.73 -0.86 -7.11
C VAL A 11 -1.04 -0.87 -8.60
N ILE A 12 -0.10 -0.45 -9.46
CA ILE A 12 -0.34 -0.44 -10.92
C ILE A 12 -0.45 -1.83 -11.52
N GLN A 13 0.16 -2.85 -10.90
CA GLN A 13 -0.01 -4.26 -11.28
C GLN A 13 -1.44 -4.77 -11.03
N ASN A 14 -2.23 -4.07 -10.24
CA ASN A 14 -3.65 -4.31 -10.06
C ASN A 14 -4.54 -3.57 -11.08
N TYR A 15 -3.93 -2.93 -12.08
CA TYR A 15 -4.63 -2.23 -13.17
C TYR A 15 -5.65 -1.20 -12.69
N VAL A 16 -5.26 -0.39 -11.73
CA VAL A 16 -6.06 0.74 -11.24
C VAL A 16 -5.38 2.07 -11.53
N SER A 17 -6.16 3.12 -11.58
CA SER A 17 -5.64 4.49 -11.69
C SER A 17 -5.07 4.94 -10.35
N VAL A 18 -3.86 5.51 -10.36
CA VAL A 18 -3.16 5.96 -9.16
C VAL A 18 -2.51 7.32 -9.39
N ASP A 19 -2.64 8.20 -8.40
CA ASP A 19 -1.96 9.48 -8.31
C ASP A 19 -0.86 9.44 -7.26
N VAL A 20 0.22 10.20 -7.49
CA VAL A 20 1.24 10.45 -6.48
C VAL A 20 1.07 11.87 -5.98
N ILE A 21 0.71 12.01 -4.71
CA ILE A 21 0.37 13.29 -4.10
C ILE A 21 1.30 13.62 -2.93
N ALA A 22 1.40 14.90 -2.62
CA ALA A 22 2.07 15.37 -1.40
C ALA A 22 1.14 15.17 -0.17
N GLN A 23 1.71 15.04 1.03
CA GLN A 23 0.93 14.97 2.27
C GLN A 23 0.12 16.25 2.56
N THR A 24 0.42 17.36 1.87
CA THR A 24 -0.32 18.62 1.94
C THR A 24 -1.55 18.64 1.03
N ALA A 25 -1.68 17.71 0.08
CA ALA A 25 -2.80 17.66 -0.86
C ALA A 25 -4.14 17.37 -0.16
N ASP A 26 -5.23 17.62 -0.86
CA ASP A 26 -6.56 17.23 -0.43
C ASP A 26 -6.77 15.73 -0.60
N PHE A 27 -7.15 15.03 0.48
CA PHE A 27 -7.40 13.59 0.50
C PHE A 27 -8.83 13.21 0.11
N SER A 28 -9.77 14.14 0.13
CA SER A 28 -11.21 13.87 -0.05
C SER A 28 -11.59 13.24 -1.39
N ARG A 29 -10.71 13.36 -2.39
CA ARG A 29 -10.89 12.79 -3.74
C ARG A 29 -10.59 11.30 -3.83
N TYR A 30 -9.98 10.72 -2.80
CA TYR A 30 -9.48 9.35 -2.83
C TYR A 30 -10.31 8.46 -1.89
N LYS A 31 -10.46 7.19 -2.24
CA LYS A 31 -11.01 6.15 -1.37
C LYS A 31 -9.92 5.49 -0.54
N VAL A 32 -8.75 5.29 -1.15
CA VAL A 32 -7.58 4.65 -0.53
C VAL A 32 -6.36 5.55 -0.67
N ILE A 33 -5.62 5.73 0.41
CA ILE A 33 -4.32 6.41 0.43
C ILE A 33 -3.28 5.46 1.01
N ILE A 34 -2.15 5.34 0.31
CA ILE A 34 -1.01 4.54 0.71
C ILE A 34 0.17 5.48 0.96
N ALA A 35 0.69 5.48 2.17
CA ALA A 35 1.78 6.36 2.59
C ALA A 35 2.98 5.53 3.12
N PRO A 36 3.79 4.94 2.23
CA PRO A 36 4.93 4.11 2.62
C PRO A 36 5.99 4.94 3.31
N MET A 37 6.41 4.53 4.52
CA MET A 37 7.42 5.24 5.31
C MET A 37 7.17 6.75 5.34
N LEU A 38 6.00 7.15 5.76
CA LEU A 38 5.70 8.55 5.99
C LEU A 38 6.42 9.02 7.27
N TYR A 39 7.76 9.05 7.21
CA TYR A 39 8.67 9.25 8.32
C TYR A 39 8.42 10.59 9.03
N MET A 40 8.35 11.66 8.24
CA MET A 40 8.15 13.01 8.73
C MET A 40 6.69 13.44 8.58
N PHE A 41 6.09 13.90 9.65
CA PHE A 41 4.78 14.55 9.60
C PHE A 41 4.92 16.06 9.56
N LEU A 42 4.41 16.69 8.52
CA LEU A 42 4.20 18.12 8.47
C LEU A 42 3.05 18.53 9.42
N PRO A 43 3.02 19.79 9.90
CA PRO A 43 1.93 20.28 10.73
C PRO A 43 0.54 19.96 10.14
N GLY A 44 -0.35 19.40 10.96
CA GLY A 44 -1.70 19.01 10.58
C GLY A 44 -1.83 17.68 9.79
N THR A 45 -0.72 16.99 9.48
CA THR A 45 -0.78 15.71 8.75
C THR A 45 -1.54 14.64 9.53
N ALA A 46 -1.28 14.49 10.82
CA ALA A 46 -1.99 13.52 11.66
C ALA A 46 -3.50 13.78 11.70
N ASP A 47 -3.91 15.04 11.88
CA ASP A 47 -5.33 15.41 11.89
C ASP A 47 -6.00 15.13 10.55
N LYS A 48 -5.32 15.43 9.45
CA LYS A 48 -5.83 15.14 8.10
C LYS A 48 -6.04 13.65 7.87
N ILE A 49 -5.09 12.81 8.28
CA ILE A 49 -5.20 11.35 8.21
C ILE A 49 -6.39 10.87 9.05
N ARG A 50 -6.48 11.34 10.29
CA ARG A 50 -7.58 11.04 11.21
C ARG A 50 -8.95 11.37 10.62
N ILE A 51 -9.10 12.58 10.07
CA ILE A 51 -10.35 13.04 9.45
C ILE A 51 -10.68 12.20 8.23
N PHE A 52 -9.71 11.89 7.38
CA PHE A 52 -9.90 11.08 6.19
C PHE A 52 -10.44 9.69 6.53
N ILE A 53 -9.81 9.01 7.49
CA ILE A 53 -10.26 7.67 7.91
C ILE A 53 -11.61 7.75 8.60
N LYS A 54 -11.81 8.71 9.52
CA LYS A 54 -13.08 8.88 10.23
C LYS A 54 -14.26 9.04 9.29
N ASN A 55 -14.05 9.65 8.12
CA ASN A 55 -15.07 9.90 7.10
C ASN A 55 -15.20 8.76 6.05
N GLY A 56 -14.65 7.59 6.31
CA GLY A 56 -14.82 6.41 5.45
C GLY A 56 -13.65 6.11 4.51
N GLY A 57 -12.56 6.87 4.56
CA GLY A 57 -11.36 6.59 3.79
C GLY A 57 -10.58 5.40 4.33
N THR A 58 -9.87 4.71 3.46
CA THR A 58 -8.90 3.67 3.85
C THR A 58 -7.49 4.23 3.77
N PHE A 59 -6.74 4.16 4.87
CA PHE A 59 -5.38 4.68 4.94
C PHE A 59 -4.38 3.59 5.35
N ILE A 60 -3.31 3.45 4.56
CA ILE A 60 -2.27 2.44 4.77
C ILE A 60 -0.96 3.15 5.02
N ILE A 61 -0.34 2.89 6.19
CA ILE A 61 1.03 3.30 6.48
C ILE A 61 1.91 2.08 6.72
N THR A 62 3.20 2.30 6.68
CA THR A 62 4.17 1.23 6.92
C THR A 62 5.10 1.62 8.09
N PHE A 63 5.97 0.69 8.44
CA PHE A 63 7.08 0.92 9.37
C PHE A 63 7.73 2.30 9.18
N TYR A 64 8.34 2.84 10.23
CA TYR A 64 8.96 4.17 10.24
C TYR A 64 8.03 5.32 9.84
N SER A 65 6.73 5.24 10.11
CA SER A 65 5.81 6.35 9.85
C SER A 65 5.55 7.18 11.11
N GLY A 66 5.52 8.52 10.98
CA GLY A 66 5.25 9.43 12.09
C GLY A 66 6.33 9.44 13.17
N MET A 67 7.59 9.40 12.75
CA MET A 67 8.75 9.39 13.65
C MET A 67 9.17 10.78 14.08
N VAL A 68 9.12 11.75 13.16
CA VAL A 68 9.65 13.10 13.36
C VAL A 68 8.71 14.18 12.84
N ASN A 69 8.89 15.40 13.34
CA ASN A 69 8.21 16.60 12.85
C ASN A 69 8.94 17.22 11.63
N GLU A 70 8.46 18.35 11.16
CA GLU A 70 8.99 19.09 10.01
C GLU A 70 10.44 19.60 10.17
N ASN A 71 10.98 19.60 11.39
CA ASN A 71 12.36 19.98 11.68
C ASN A 71 13.27 18.77 11.93
N ASP A 72 12.80 17.55 11.57
CA ASP A 72 13.48 16.28 11.81
C ASP A 72 13.73 15.98 13.31
N LEU A 73 12.88 16.53 14.19
CA LEU A 73 12.90 16.25 15.63
C LEU A 73 11.94 15.11 15.95
N ALA A 74 12.43 14.11 16.67
CA ALA A 74 11.62 12.98 17.12
C ALA A 74 10.46 13.45 18.01
N PHE A 75 9.31 12.82 17.82
CA PHE A 75 8.18 13.03 18.72
C PHE A 75 8.42 12.33 20.06
N GLU A 76 7.96 12.92 21.16
CA GLU A 76 8.06 12.36 22.51
C GLU A 76 6.98 11.29 22.80
N CYS A 77 6.67 10.47 21.80
CA CYS A 77 5.71 9.37 21.93
C CYS A 77 6.00 8.27 20.90
N PHE A 78 5.43 7.09 21.14
CA PHE A 78 5.58 5.97 20.20
C PHE A 78 4.93 6.26 18.85
N PRO A 79 5.59 5.89 17.73
CA PRO A 79 5.00 5.94 16.40
C PRO A 79 3.74 5.06 16.26
N PRO A 80 2.84 5.40 15.35
CA PRO A 80 2.77 6.62 14.55
C PRO A 80 2.26 7.81 15.38
N PHE A 81 2.98 8.93 15.35
CA PHE A 81 2.66 10.13 16.14
C PHE A 81 1.18 10.52 16.04
N ALA A 82 0.55 10.74 17.22
CA ALA A 82 -0.84 11.19 17.38
C ALA A 82 -1.89 10.31 16.64
N LEU A 83 -1.51 9.12 16.15
CA LEU A 83 -2.38 8.20 15.41
C LEU A 83 -2.42 6.79 16.03
N ASN A 84 -1.88 6.59 17.23
CA ASN A 84 -1.89 5.28 17.90
C ASN A 84 -3.31 4.73 18.07
N ASP A 85 -4.28 5.57 18.41
CA ASP A 85 -5.70 5.22 18.53
C ASP A 85 -6.35 4.98 17.15
N VAL A 86 -5.90 5.66 16.11
CA VAL A 86 -6.42 5.51 14.75
C VAL A 86 -5.98 4.20 14.12
N PHE A 87 -4.68 3.86 14.27
CA PHE A 87 -4.13 2.59 13.77
C PHE A 87 -4.24 1.44 14.78
N GLY A 88 -4.62 1.75 16.03
CA GLY A 88 -4.78 0.76 17.09
C GLY A 88 -3.48 0.07 17.49
N ILE A 89 -2.34 0.74 17.33
CA ILE A 89 -1.01 0.17 17.59
C ILE A 89 -0.03 1.21 18.17
N LYS A 90 1.07 0.69 18.73
CA LYS A 90 2.29 1.43 19.06
C LYS A 90 3.48 0.67 18.52
N ALA A 91 4.32 1.30 17.72
CA ALA A 91 5.61 0.74 17.30
C ALA A 91 6.67 1.13 18.33
N GLU A 92 7.19 0.17 19.10
CA GLU A 92 8.10 0.46 20.22
C GLU A 92 9.56 0.38 19.80
N GLU A 93 9.87 -0.51 18.89
CA GLU A 93 11.22 -0.78 18.43
C GLU A 93 11.20 -1.15 16.93
N THR A 94 12.31 -0.96 16.26
CA THR A 94 12.50 -1.43 14.90
C THR A 94 13.77 -2.27 14.84
N ASP A 95 13.64 -3.54 14.50
CA ASP A 95 14.75 -4.41 14.16
C ASP A 95 15.13 -4.26 12.68
N SER A 96 16.41 -4.42 12.38
CA SER A 96 16.96 -4.31 11.03
C SER A 96 17.65 -5.60 10.63
N LEU A 97 17.01 -6.37 9.78
CA LEU A 97 17.57 -7.60 9.21
C LEU A 97 18.76 -7.27 8.29
N GLU A 98 19.82 -8.04 8.40
CA GLU A 98 20.91 -8.06 7.42
C GLU A 98 20.48 -8.83 6.16
N ASP A 99 21.28 -8.74 5.08
CA ASP A 99 20.95 -9.40 3.81
C ASP A 99 21.01 -10.95 3.93
N SER A 100 21.67 -11.49 4.95
CA SER A 100 21.73 -12.91 5.29
C SER A 100 20.55 -13.41 6.10
N ASP A 101 19.81 -12.51 6.73
CA ASP A 101 18.75 -12.85 7.65
C ASP A 101 17.44 -13.06 6.91
N GLU A 102 16.69 -14.06 7.36
CA GLU A 102 15.40 -14.40 6.80
C GLU A 102 14.34 -14.32 7.90
N ASN A 103 13.24 -13.66 7.59
CA ASN A 103 11.99 -13.74 8.33
C ASN A 103 10.83 -13.80 7.34
N SER A 104 9.69 -14.27 7.81
CA SER A 104 8.49 -14.47 7.00
C SER A 104 7.24 -14.26 7.81
N PHE A 105 6.13 -14.22 7.12
CA PHE A 105 4.79 -14.28 7.70
C PHE A 105 3.83 -14.98 6.73
N ASN A 106 2.78 -15.59 7.29
CA ASN A 106 1.69 -16.15 6.50
C ASN A 106 0.52 -15.17 6.49
N TRP A 107 -0.02 -14.93 5.31
CA TRP A 107 -1.24 -14.16 5.10
C TRP A 107 -2.11 -14.84 4.05
N GLU A 108 -3.37 -15.12 4.41
CA GLU A 108 -4.36 -15.84 3.57
C GLU A 108 -3.81 -17.17 2.98
N GLY A 109 -3.03 -17.91 3.78
CA GLY A 109 -2.50 -19.23 3.41
C GLY A 109 -1.25 -19.20 2.51
N LYS A 110 -0.69 -18.03 2.21
CA LYS A 110 0.54 -17.85 1.44
C LYS A 110 1.63 -17.23 2.32
N THR A 111 2.84 -17.77 2.23
CA THR A 111 4.00 -17.26 2.97
C THR A 111 4.74 -16.20 2.16
N TYR A 112 5.05 -15.08 2.80
CA TYR A 112 5.77 -13.95 2.22
C TYR A 112 7.03 -13.65 3.01
N LYS A 113 8.05 -13.14 2.32
CA LYS A 113 9.34 -12.79 2.93
C LYS A 113 9.31 -11.36 3.49
N VAL A 114 9.94 -11.23 4.66
CA VAL A 114 10.26 -9.95 5.28
C VAL A 114 11.67 -9.52 4.88
N LYS A 115 11.85 -8.24 4.65
CA LYS A 115 13.14 -7.65 4.24
C LYS A 115 13.49 -6.45 5.12
N ARG A 116 14.66 -6.44 5.68
CA ARG A 116 15.36 -5.33 6.34
C ARG A 116 14.72 -4.72 7.58
N TYR A 117 13.47 -4.30 7.55
CA TYR A 117 12.86 -3.52 8.63
C TYR A 117 11.66 -4.23 9.19
N CYS A 118 11.67 -4.40 10.51
CA CYS A 118 10.64 -5.07 11.29
C CYS A 118 10.31 -4.20 12.50
N ASP A 119 9.21 -3.46 12.46
CA ASP A 119 8.72 -2.78 13.65
C ASP A 119 8.10 -3.80 14.61
N LEU A 120 8.49 -3.71 15.86
CA LEU A 120 7.92 -4.48 16.95
C LEU A 120 6.73 -3.70 17.49
N VAL A 121 5.54 -4.23 17.21
CA VAL A 121 4.28 -3.51 17.40
C VAL A 121 3.52 -4.09 18.59
N GLN A 122 3.11 -3.22 19.51
CA GLN A 122 2.11 -3.53 20.52
C GLN A 122 0.72 -3.13 20.04
N LEU A 123 -0.26 -4.00 20.30
CA LEU A 123 -1.67 -3.74 19.99
C LEU A 123 -2.27 -2.72 20.95
N TYR A 124 -3.01 -1.79 20.40
CA TYR A 124 -3.80 -0.79 21.09
C TYR A 124 -5.23 -0.73 20.55
N GLY A 125 -5.79 -1.91 20.31
CA GLY A 125 -7.13 -2.09 19.77
C GLY A 125 -7.21 -2.66 18.35
N ALA A 126 -6.10 -2.67 17.57
CA ALA A 126 -6.10 -3.22 16.23
C ALA A 126 -6.30 -4.74 16.19
N GLU A 127 -6.91 -5.22 15.12
CA GLU A 127 -6.98 -6.63 14.75
C GLU A 127 -5.69 -7.05 14.05
N VAL A 128 -5.15 -8.21 14.43
CA VAL A 128 -3.96 -8.81 13.80
C VAL A 128 -4.38 -9.59 12.56
N MET A 129 -3.79 -9.27 11.42
CA MET A 129 -4.01 -9.98 10.16
C MET A 129 -2.91 -10.99 9.85
N ALA A 130 -1.67 -10.72 10.29
CA ALA A 130 -0.53 -11.61 10.15
C ALA A 130 0.50 -11.32 11.25
N VAL A 131 1.34 -12.32 11.57
CA VAL A 131 2.41 -12.25 12.56
C VAL A 131 3.73 -12.70 11.98
N TYR A 132 4.84 -12.22 12.55
CA TYR A 132 6.18 -12.74 12.24
C TYR A 132 6.29 -14.22 12.60
N GLU A 133 6.97 -15.02 11.77
CA GLU A 133 7.14 -16.44 11.98
C GLU A 133 8.47 -16.79 12.66
N GLN A 134 9.46 -15.89 12.59
CA GLN A 134 10.84 -16.19 13.03
C GLN A 134 11.37 -15.07 13.93
N ASP A 135 12.56 -15.34 14.51
CA ASP A 135 13.28 -14.47 15.42
C ASP A 135 12.64 -14.34 16.82
N PHE A 136 13.27 -13.55 17.72
CA PHE A 136 12.81 -13.32 19.09
C PHE A 136 11.44 -12.65 19.18
N TYR A 137 11.01 -12.01 18.10
CA TYR A 137 9.69 -11.37 17.98
C TYR A 137 8.67 -12.22 17.20
N ALA A 138 8.93 -13.51 16.98
CA ALA A 138 7.94 -14.40 16.38
C ALA A 138 6.60 -14.36 17.14
N GLY A 139 5.49 -14.23 16.41
CA GLY A 139 4.16 -14.06 16.98
C GLY A 139 3.74 -12.59 17.19
N LEU A 140 4.65 -11.61 17.10
CA LEU A 140 4.27 -10.20 17.09
C LEU A 140 3.60 -9.82 15.77
N PRO A 141 2.70 -8.80 15.77
CA PRO A 141 1.98 -8.38 14.58
C PRO A 141 2.91 -7.84 13.49
N VAL A 142 2.76 -8.32 12.26
CA VAL A 142 3.43 -7.79 11.06
C VAL A 142 2.47 -7.00 10.18
N LEU A 143 1.19 -7.34 10.24
CA LEU A 143 0.11 -6.65 9.52
C LEU A 143 -1.09 -6.52 10.45
N THR A 144 -1.59 -5.30 10.58
CA THR A 144 -2.80 -5.02 11.40
C THR A 144 -3.80 -4.18 10.63
N LYS A 145 -5.06 -4.26 11.04
CA LYS A 145 -6.13 -3.34 10.64
C LYS A 145 -6.88 -2.82 11.84
N ASN A 146 -7.40 -1.62 11.73
CA ASN A 146 -8.22 -0.99 12.77
C ASN A 146 -9.36 -0.20 12.13
N GLU A 147 -10.57 -0.41 12.62
CA GLU A 147 -11.72 0.41 12.25
C GLU A 147 -11.69 1.72 13.04
N TYR A 148 -11.80 2.84 12.34
CA TYR A 148 -11.84 4.15 12.96
C TYR A 148 -12.89 5.03 12.31
N GLY A 149 -13.93 5.38 13.06
CA GLY A 149 -15.11 6.04 12.50
C GLY A 149 -15.82 5.15 11.49
N SER A 150 -15.90 5.60 10.23
CA SER A 150 -16.49 4.81 9.13
C SER A 150 -15.42 4.23 8.18
N GLY A 151 -14.15 4.42 8.47
CA GLY A 151 -13.05 4.01 7.59
C GLY A 151 -12.12 2.99 8.22
N MET A 152 -11.04 2.68 7.48
CA MET A 152 -10.11 1.61 7.81
C MET A 152 -8.67 2.10 7.81
N ALA A 153 -7.91 1.74 8.84
CA ALA A 153 -6.50 1.99 8.98
C ALA A 153 -5.71 0.69 8.92
N TYR A 154 -4.69 0.60 8.08
CA TYR A 154 -3.78 -0.54 8.01
C TYR A 154 -2.36 -0.13 8.37
N TYR A 155 -1.69 -0.96 9.17
CA TYR A 155 -0.28 -0.81 9.47
C TYR A 155 0.50 -2.04 9.01
N MET A 156 1.52 -1.81 8.18
CA MET A 156 2.49 -2.84 7.76
C MET A 156 3.77 -2.64 8.56
N ALA A 157 4.01 -3.49 9.54
CA ALA A 157 5.16 -3.38 10.43
C ALA A 157 6.49 -3.79 9.79
N ALA A 158 6.45 -4.50 8.65
CA ALA A 158 7.65 -4.94 7.96
C ALA A 158 7.72 -4.50 6.50
N ARG A 159 8.93 -4.41 5.98
CA ARG A 159 9.14 -4.37 4.54
C ARG A 159 8.98 -5.77 3.97
N SER A 160 8.08 -5.94 3.03
CA SER A 160 7.84 -7.18 2.30
C SER A 160 8.19 -7.03 0.81
N ASP A 161 8.02 -8.09 0.04
CA ASP A 161 8.21 -8.05 -1.41
C ASP A 161 7.01 -7.51 -2.16
N VAL A 162 7.20 -7.25 -3.47
CA VAL A 162 6.16 -6.70 -4.35
C VAL A 162 4.99 -7.67 -4.52
N ASP A 163 5.22 -8.97 -4.43
CA ASP A 163 4.15 -9.97 -4.55
C ASP A 163 3.16 -9.87 -3.40
N PHE A 164 3.66 -9.74 -2.15
CA PHE A 164 2.77 -9.46 -1.01
C PHE A 164 2.01 -8.15 -1.21
N LEU A 165 2.72 -7.07 -1.57
CA LEU A 165 2.09 -5.76 -1.73
C LEU A 165 0.99 -5.81 -2.80
N ARG A 166 1.23 -6.50 -3.93
CA ARG A 166 0.23 -6.68 -4.99
C ARG A 166 -1.00 -7.41 -4.48
N ASP A 167 -0.80 -8.55 -3.81
CA ASP A 167 -1.88 -9.41 -3.33
C ASP A 167 -2.69 -8.68 -2.24
N PHE A 168 -2.01 -8.00 -1.31
CA PHE A 168 -2.65 -7.19 -0.26
C PHE A 168 -3.45 -6.02 -0.84
N TYR A 169 -2.89 -5.29 -1.80
CA TYR A 169 -3.63 -4.18 -2.44
C TYR A 169 -4.80 -4.68 -3.27
N ALA A 170 -4.70 -5.84 -3.93
CA ALA A 170 -5.85 -6.46 -4.59
C ALA A 170 -7.01 -6.66 -3.61
N ARG A 171 -6.72 -7.14 -2.40
CA ARG A 171 -7.74 -7.31 -1.35
C ARG A 171 -8.33 -5.98 -0.90
N VAL A 172 -7.49 -4.98 -0.59
CA VAL A 172 -7.97 -3.64 -0.19
C VAL A 172 -8.82 -2.99 -1.27
N LEU A 173 -8.42 -3.10 -2.54
CA LEU A 173 -9.16 -2.56 -3.68
C LEU A 173 -10.54 -3.23 -3.83
N CYS A 174 -10.61 -4.54 -3.59
CA CYS A 174 -11.86 -5.28 -3.56
C CYS A 174 -12.77 -4.81 -2.42
N ASP A 175 -12.24 -4.72 -1.20
CA ASP A 175 -12.98 -4.30 0.00
C ASP A 175 -13.49 -2.85 -0.08
N THR A 176 -12.80 -1.99 -0.84
CA THR A 176 -13.19 -0.58 -1.07
C THR A 176 -13.98 -0.35 -2.36
N GLU A 177 -14.35 -1.42 -3.05
CA GLU A 177 -15.10 -1.37 -4.32
C GLU A 177 -14.43 -0.45 -5.36
N ILE A 178 -13.09 -0.49 -5.44
CA ILE A 178 -12.35 0.19 -6.50
C ILE A 178 -12.23 -0.75 -7.69
N SER A 179 -12.84 -0.34 -8.80
CA SER A 179 -12.83 -1.13 -10.03
C SER A 179 -11.48 -1.08 -10.72
N GLN A 180 -11.05 -2.22 -11.22
CA GLN A 180 -9.91 -2.31 -12.13
C GLN A 180 -10.28 -1.71 -13.50
N ILE A 181 -9.32 -1.07 -14.16
CA ILE A 181 -9.46 -0.55 -15.53
C ILE A 181 -9.80 -1.70 -16.50
N VAL A 182 -9.15 -2.84 -16.29
CA VAL A 182 -9.41 -4.10 -16.99
C VAL A 182 -9.49 -5.23 -15.96
N LYS A 183 -10.44 -6.15 -16.14
CA LYS A 183 -10.57 -7.35 -15.33
C LYS A 183 -9.61 -8.41 -15.87
N SER A 184 -8.42 -8.48 -15.33
CA SER A 184 -7.40 -9.46 -15.71
C SER A 184 -6.50 -9.76 -14.52
N GLU A 185 -5.97 -10.97 -14.47
CA GLU A 185 -4.83 -11.27 -13.62
C GLU A 185 -3.60 -10.47 -14.09
N TYR A 186 -2.65 -10.27 -13.19
CA TYR A 186 -1.42 -9.56 -13.51
C TYR A 186 -0.64 -10.27 -14.63
N VAL A 187 -0.35 -9.52 -15.68
CA VAL A 187 0.51 -9.95 -16.78
C VAL A 187 1.82 -9.20 -16.71
N LYS A 188 2.91 -9.95 -16.52
CA LYS A 188 4.26 -9.37 -16.40
C LYS A 188 4.62 -8.51 -17.62
N ASP A 189 5.23 -7.36 -17.37
CA ASP A 189 5.67 -6.38 -18.37
C ASP A 189 4.52 -5.73 -19.17
N VAL A 190 3.27 -5.88 -18.73
CA VAL A 190 2.13 -5.18 -19.31
C VAL A 190 1.62 -4.10 -18.35
N MET A 191 1.58 -2.87 -18.85
CA MET A 191 0.98 -1.74 -18.13
C MET A 191 -0.35 -1.38 -18.75
N VAL A 192 -1.35 -1.10 -17.91
CA VAL A 192 -2.65 -0.60 -18.31
C VAL A 192 -2.86 0.80 -17.75
N LYS A 193 -3.31 1.72 -18.58
CA LYS A 193 -3.69 3.07 -18.18
C LYS A 193 -5.01 3.44 -18.84
N GLU A 194 -5.72 4.39 -18.23
CA GLU A 194 -6.95 4.92 -18.79
C GLU A 194 -6.92 6.44 -18.90
N ARG A 195 -7.69 6.96 -19.83
CA ARG A 195 -8.07 8.37 -19.94
C ARG A 195 -9.52 8.42 -20.34
N CYS A 196 -10.24 9.35 -19.74
CA CYS A 196 -11.65 9.58 -20.07
C CYS A 196 -11.84 11.02 -20.54
N ASP A 197 -12.72 11.20 -21.50
CA ASP A 197 -13.35 12.47 -21.81
C ASP A 197 -14.83 12.41 -21.38
N LYS A 198 -15.68 13.28 -21.91
CA LYS A 198 -17.10 13.34 -21.54
C LYS A 198 -17.93 12.19 -22.09
N GLU A 199 -17.46 11.49 -23.11
CA GLU A 199 -18.22 10.51 -23.90
C GLU A 199 -17.54 9.16 -23.97
N LYS A 200 -16.19 9.14 -23.85
CA LYS A 200 -15.39 7.96 -24.10
C LYS A 200 -14.34 7.71 -23.02
N GLN A 201 -14.08 6.45 -22.77
CA GLN A 201 -12.93 5.91 -22.06
C GLN A 201 -11.94 5.33 -23.06
N TYR A 202 -10.67 5.70 -22.94
CA TYR A 202 -9.56 5.16 -23.70
C TYR A 202 -8.70 4.32 -22.77
N VAL A 203 -8.58 3.03 -23.05
CA VAL A 203 -7.74 2.10 -22.29
C VAL A 203 -6.48 1.79 -23.10
N PHE A 204 -5.33 2.12 -22.54
CA PHE A 204 -4.02 1.89 -23.14
C PHE A 204 -3.45 0.59 -22.58
N LEU A 205 -3.26 -0.40 -23.43
CA LEU A 205 -2.57 -1.66 -23.14
C LEU A 205 -1.16 -1.55 -23.71
N MET A 206 -0.14 -1.62 -22.85
CA MET A 206 1.26 -1.36 -23.24
C MET A 206 2.13 -2.54 -22.83
N ASN A 207 2.77 -3.19 -23.79
CA ASN A 207 3.73 -4.26 -23.56
C ASN A 207 5.16 -3.70 -23.53
N PHE A 208 5.85 -3.85 -22.39
CA PHE A 208 7.22 -3.39 -22.20
C PHE A 208 8.28 -4.49 -22.40
N SER A 209 7.89 -5.66 -22.89
CA SER A 209 8.81 -6.76 -23.19
C SER A 209 9.02 -6.95 -24.70
N ARG A 210 10.05 -7.74 -25.06
CA ARG A 210 10.29 -8.17 -26.44
C ARG A 210 9.30 -9.24 -26.90
N ASP A 211 8.79 -10.02 -25.94
CA ASP A 211 7.90 -11.16 -26.20
C ASP A 211 6.46 -10.67 -26.32
N SER A 212 5.65 -11.42 -27.06
CA SER A 212 4.20 -11.19 -27.09
C SER A 212 3.59 -11.46 -25.71
N ARG A 213 2.57 -10.70 -25.37
CA ARG A 213 1.75 -10.86 -24.15
C ARG A 213 0.29 -10.88 -24.49
N GLU A 214 -0.49 -11.58 -23.67
CA GLU A 214 -1.95 -11.62 -23.80
C GLU A 214 -2.59 -10.96 -22.57
N ILE A 215 -3.55 -10.08 -22.79
CA ILE A 215 -4.32 -9.44 -21.74
C ILE A 215 -5.74 -9.13 -22.25
N CYS A 216 -6.76 -9.50 -21.48
CA CYS A 216 -8.18 -9.24 -21.80
C CYS A 216 -8.60 -9.71 -23.20
N GLY A 217 -8.06 -10.83 -23.69
CA GLY A 217 -8.33 -11.35 -25.03
C GLY A 217 -7.59 -10.64 -26.17
N GLU A 218 -6.73 -9.66 -25.84
CA GLU A 218 -5.88 -8.95 -26.80
C GLU A 218 -4.46 -9.50 -26.77
N THR A 219 -3.90 -9.79 -27.94
CA THR A 219 -2.50 -10.13 -28.12
C THR A 219 -1.71 -8.85 -28.41
N LEU A 220 -0.72 -8.54 -27.57
CA LEU A 220 0.23 -7.44 -27.75
C LEU A 220 1.56 -7.99 -28.22
N LYS A 221 2.02 -7.60 -29.39
CA LYS A 221 3.39 -7.91 -29.87
C LYS A 221 4.43 -7.23 -28.95
N GLY A 222 5.70 -7.61 -29.10
CA GLY A 222 6.79 -6.96 -28.36
C GLY A 222 6.79 -5.44 -28.57
N TYR A 223 6.77 -4.68 -27.47
CA TYR A 223 6.73 -3.21 -27.43
C TYR A 223 5.50 -2.57 -28.09
N GLU A 224 4.43 -3.34 -28.29
CA GLU A 224 3.18 -2.82 -28.86
C GLU A 224 2.36 -2.06 -27.83
N VAL A 225 1.69 -1.01 -28.30
CA VAL A 225 0.64 -0.28 -27.58
C VAL A 225 -0.66 -0.44 -28.35
N LYS A 226 -1.72 -0.92 -27.66
CA LYS A 226 -3.09 -0.90 -28.18
C LYS A 226 -3.95 0.06 -27.39
N ILE A 227 -4.83 0.76 -28.08
CA ILE A 227 -5.81 1.66 -27.47
C ILE A 227 -7.19 1.07 -27.72
N LEU A 228 -7.91 0.77 -26.64
CA LEU A 228 -9.29 0.32 -26.71
C LEU A 228 -10.20 1.51 -26.36
N GLU A 229 -11.21 1.77 -27.20
CA GLU A 229 -12.21 2.81 -26.95
C GLU A 229 -13.49 2.16 -26.43
N LYS A 230 -14.07 2.77 -25.40
CA LYS A 230 -15.40 2.42 -24.87
C LYS A 230 -16.22 3.68 -24.69
N TYR A 231 -17.50 3.62 -25.02
CA TYR A 231 -18.44 4.70 -24.67
C TYR A 231 -18.83 4.59 -23.19
N LEU A 232 -18.91 5.74 -22.50
CA LEU A 232 -19.28 5.87 -21.08
C LEU A 232 -20.80 5.84 -20.91
#